data_7cf48cee4e501c51cf4f6033ee88f49d
#
_entry.id   7cf48cee4e501c51cf4f6033ee88f49d
#
_cell.length_a   1.000
_cell.length_b   1.000
_cell.length_c   1.000
_cell.angle_alpha   90.00
_cell.angle_beta   90.00
_cell.angle_gamma   90.00
#
_symmetry.space_group_name_H-M   'P 1'
#
loop_
_entity.id
_entity.type
_entity.pdbx_description
1 polymer ?
#
loop_
_entity_poly.entity_id
_entity_poly.type
_entity_poly.pdbx_seq_one_letter_code
_entity_poly.pdbx_strand_id
1 'polypeptide(L)'
;TTYPYVVGYNEKTNTSLPAYYGSKESAKTIVGYPDYYNTLATIVQTTYSDRVDRYFSYFANAAYMFDGRYGASFSIRADGSNYVTDDKSLRWSPMWSAGLKWNMSNESFLEAASSWVDRLTLRLTYGINGNAEKSTSPQTLISTSANVTTGTNVSRVTSYGNPLLRWEETYTTNVGVDFSFFKNALSGKVEYYNRLGKYIIGTVTVPSVYGSKEQRFNNAEILNRGVELELTGQGQVRSIGLNISSTVTFAYNKNKVQKLFYPSLYCHQLAYASDPSNGYFIEGKPVGAVYSYDYAGVRDGVPHVKTMDGNEWTFNDLTLHNRTLGLDKMYYGGTTVAPASFGWANSFSWKGLNLYVYMTGNFGGKFRAPTAES
;
A
#
# COMPACT_ATOMS: atom_id res chain seq x y z
N THR A 1 25.42 -9.62 -2.68
CA THR A 1 25.68 -10.08 -1.30
C THR A 1 26.67 -9.11 -0.68
N THR A 2 26.17 -8.18 0.13
CA THR A 2 27.00 -7.32 0.99
C THR A 2 27.27 -8.11 2.26
N TYR A 3 28.49 -8.55 2.46
CA TYR A 3 28.89 -9.09 3.74
C TYR A 3 29.16 -7.93 4.70
N PRO A 4 28.43 -7.79 5.80
CA PRO A 4 28.80 -6.82 6.81
C PRO A 4 30.17 -7.23 7.38
N TYR A 5 31.06 -6.27 7.49
CA TYR A 5 32.35 -6.49 8.14
C TYR A 5 32.10 -6.79 9.62
N VAL A 6 32.33 -8.03 10.02
CA VAL A 6 32.26 -8.43 11.42
C VAL A 6 33.64 -8.28 12.03
N VAL A 7 33.78 -7.35 12.97
CA VAL A 7 35.05 -7.14 13.68
C VAL A 7 35.45 -8.44 14.39
N GLY A 8 36.63 -8.95 14.09
CA GLY A 8 37.15 -10.15 14.70
C GLY A 8 36.59 -11.48 14.13
N TYR A 9 35.95 -11.48 12.95
CA TYR A 9 35.59 -12.71 12.28
C TYR A 9 36.83 -13.46 11.79
N ASN A 10 36.91 -14.71 12.16
CA ASN A 10 37.99 -15.61 11.73
C ASN A 10 37.45 -16.61 10.69
N GLU A 11 37.78 -16.38 9.43
CA GLU A 11 37.35 -17.23 8.32
C GLU A 11 37.81 -18.71 8.43
N LYS A 12 38.95 -18.95 9.07
CA LYS A 12 39.51 -20.32 9.20
C LYS A 12 38.75 -21.15 10.23
N THR A 13 38.15 -20.53 11.22
CA THR A 13 37.41 -21.22 12.29
C THR A 13 35.90 -21.05 12.16
N ASN A 14 35.44 -20.24 11.19
CA ASN A 14 34.04 -19.84 11.03
C ASN A 14 33.44 -19.32 12.34
N THR A 15 34.23 -18.62 13.11
CA THR A 15 33.86 -18.07 14.38
C THR A 15 34.04 -16.54 14.36
N SER A 16 33.09 -15.80 14.90
CA SER A 16 33.26 -14.41 15.27
C SER A 16 33.79 -14.37 16.70
N LEU A 17 34.37 -13.25 17.11
CA LEU A 17 34.66 -12.94 18.53
C LEU A 17 33.33 -12.58 19.23
N PRO A 18 32.52 -13.52 19.62
CA PRO A 18 31.11 -13.14 19.71
C PRO A 18 30.64 -12.83 21.10
N ALA A 19 30.97 -13.62 22.01
CA ALA A 19 30.37 -13.57 23.32
C ALA A 19 31.16 -12.64 24.27
N TYR A 20 32.39 -12.35 23.94
CA TYR A 20 33.28 -11.64 24.84
C TYR A 20 33.07 -10.11 24.86
N TYR A 21 32.70 -9.53 23.73
CA TYR A 21 32.46 -8.11 23.63
C TYR A 21 31.02 -7.69 23.97
N GLY A 22 30.13 -8.62 24.15
CA GLY A 22 28.72 -8.42 24.46
C GLY A 22 28.35 -8.64 25.95
N SER A 23 29.29 -9.01 26.82
CA SER A 23 29.03 -9.18 28.25
C SER A 23 29.35 -7.94 29.06
N LYS A 24 28.57 -7.69 30.14
CA LYS A 24 28.85 -6.59 31.10
C LYS A 24 30.25 -6.66 31.70
N GLU A 25 30.85 -7.85 31.78
CA GLU A 25 32.19 -8.07 32.29
C GLU A 25 33.29 -7.62 31.34
N SER A 26 33.13 -7.84 30.04
CA SER A 26 34.08 -7.37 29.04
C SER A 26 34.03 -5.84 28.86
N ALA A 27 32.87 -5.22 29.06
CA ALA A 27 32.76 -3.76 29.06
C ALA A 27 33.51 -3.08 30.26
N LYS A 28 33.64 -3.78 31.38
CA LYS A 28 34.39 -3.29 32.55
C LYS A 28 35.90 -3.24 32.30
N THR A 29 36.43 -3.97 31.34
CA THR A 29 37.85 -3.97 30.99
C THR A 29 38.25 -2.83 30.04
N ILE A 30 37.30 -2.09 29.48
CA ILE A 30 37.55 -0.89 28.68
C ILE A 30 37.48 0.34 29.62
N VAL A 31 38.60 0.65 30.20
CA VAL A 31 38.73 1.74 31.17
C VAL A 31 38.37 3.08 30.51
N GLY A 32 37.37 3.79 31.05
CA GLY A 32 37.03 5.16 30.68
C GLY A 32 35.73 5.34 29.87
N TYR A 33 35.00 4.27 29.54
CA TYR A 33 33.73 4.36 28.80
C TYR A 33 32.64 3.48 29.42
N PRO A 34 31.96 3.92 30.49
CA PRO A 34 30.90 3.14 31.14
C PRO A 34 29.69 2.85 30.19
N ASP A 35 29.43 3.71 29.19
CA ASP A 35 28.34 3.53 28.24
C ASP A 35 28.76 2.79 26.95
N TYR A 36 30.03 2.42 26.84
CA TYR A 36 30.56 1.76 25.64
C TYR A 36 29.97 0.35 25.44
N TYR A 37 29.51 -0.29 26.51
CA TYR A 37 28.80 -1.57 26.47
C TYR A 37 27.50 -1.49 25.63
N ASN A 38 26.67 -0.46 25.86
CA ASN A 38 25.42 -0.29 25.10
C ASN A 38 25.70 0.03 23.62
N THR A 39 26.74 0.81 23.37
CA THR A 39 27.16 1.16 21.99
C THR A 39 27.75 -0.05 21.28
N LEU A 40 28.61 -0.86 21.91
CA LEU A 40 29.16 -2.09 21.34
C LEU A 40 28.10 -3.18 21.19
N ALA A 41 27.23 -3.38 22.16
CA ALA A 41 26.14 -4.34 22.04
C ALA A 41 25.19 -4.02 20.87
N THR A 42 25.01 -2.75 20.55
CA THR A 42 24.25 -2.30 19.39
C THR A 42 25.00 -2.54 18.06
N ILE A 43 26.32 -2.39 18.05
CA ILE A 43 27.16 -2.57 16.85
C ILE A 43 27.40 -4.06 16.54
N VAL A 44 27.48 -4.92 17.57
CA VAL A 44 27.83 -6.34 17.44
C VAL A 44 26.63 -7.25 17.19
N GLN A 45 25.40 -6.75 17.33
CA GLN A 45 24.20 -7.50 16.95
C GLN A 45 24.04 -7.53 15.40
N THR A 46 24.97 -8.22 14.75
CA THR A 46 24.85 -8.49 13.32
C THR A 46 23.86 -9.65 13.14
N THR A 47 22.67 -9.35 12.66
CA THR A 47 21.74 -10.39 12.25
C THR A 47 22.09 -10.82 10.83
N TYR A 48 22.50 -12.07 10.66
CA TYR A 48 22.71 -12.67 9.35
C TYR A 48 21.38 -13.27 8.87
N SER A 49 20.96 -12.90 7.68
CA SER A 49 19.78 -13.48 7.03
C SER A 49 20.12 -13.82 5.60
N ASP A 50 19.94 -15.08 5.23
CA ASP A 50 20.03 -15.55 3.85
C ASP A 50 18.65 -15.99 3.38
N ARG A 51 18.17 -15.34 2.33
CA ARG A 51 16.86 -15.62 1.74
C ARG A 51 17.02 -15.77 0.22
N VAL A 52 16.55 -16.88 -0.31
CA VAL A 52 16.57 -17.16 -1.75
C VAL A 52 15.15 -17.11 -2.31
N ASP A 53 14.83 -16.02 -2.99
CA ASP A 53 13.59 -15.86 -3.73
C ASP A 53 13.81 -16.30 -5.19
N ARG A 54 13.00 -17.24 -5.68
CA ARG A 54 13.04 -17.76 -7.04
C ARG A 54 11.76 -17.42 -7.76
N TYR A 55 11.89 -16.80 -8.93
CA TYR A 55 10.79 -16.46 -9.81
C TYR A 55 10.97 -17.11 -11.17
N PHE A 56 9.87 -17.50 -11.76
CA PHE A 56 9.83 -17.96 -13.14
C PHE A 56 8.60 -17.36 -13.83
N SER A 57 8.78 -16.84 -15.04
CA SER A 57 7.74 -16.11 -15.76
C SER A 57 7.70 -16.49 -17.22
N TYR A 58 6.50 -16.67 -17.74
CA TYR A 58 6.20 -16.72 -19.19
C TYR A 58 5.38 -15.50 -19.56
N PHE A 59 5.66 -14.88 -20.68
CA PHE A 59 4.86 -13.79 -21.18
C PHE A 59 4.76 -13.78 -22.72
N ALA A 60 3.65 -13.25 -23.22
CA ALA A 60 3.46 -12.97 -24.64
C ALA A 60 2.63 -11.70 -24.79
N ASN A 61 2.95 -10.89 -25.82
CA ASN A 61 2.24 -9.67 -26.14
C ASN A 61 1.96 -9.63 -27.63
N ALA A 62 0.76 -9.16 -27.99
CA ALA A 62 0.36 -8.91 -29.37
C ALA A 62 -0.35 -7.56 -29.46
N ALA A 63 -0.07 -6.80 -30.49
CA ALA A 63 -0.79 -5.56 -30.81
C ALA A 63 -0.96 -5.43 -32.31
N TYR A 64 -2.14 -4.96 -32.71
CA TYR A 64 -2.48 -4.74 -34.11
C TYR A 64 -3.21 -3.41 -34.27
N MET A 65 -2.87 -2.68 -35.31
CA MET A 65 -3.53 -1.43 -35.69
C MET A 65 -4.05 -1.55 -37.12
N PHE A 66 -5.35 -1.46 -37.26
CA PHE A 66 -6.03 -1.49 -38.56
C PHE A 66 -6.28 -0.06 -39.05
N ASP A 67 -5.77 0.27 -40.22
CA ASP A 67 -5.96 1.54 -40.94
C ASP A 67 -5.65 2.80 -40.10
N GLY A 68 -4.74 2.69 -39.11
CA GLY A 68 -4.46 3.77 -38.19
C GLY A 68 -5.65 4.20 -37.31
N ARG A 69 -6.81 3.56 -37.44
CA ARG A 69 -8.07 3.90 -36.76
C ARG A 69 -8.38 2.98 -35.60
N TYR A 70 -8.32 1.67 -35.80
CA TYR A 70 -8.75 0.68 -34.81
C TYR A 70 -7.54 -0.13 -34.32
N GLY A 71 -7.29 -0.07 -33.05
CA GLY A 71 -6.21 -0.82 -32.41
C GLY A 71 -6.77 -1.90 -31.47
N ALA A 72 -6.14 -3.05 -31.47
CA ALA A 72 -6.36 -4.10 -30.49
C ALA A 72 -5.02 -4.54 -29.89
N SER A 73 -4.98 -4.80 -28.60
CA SER A 73 -3.81 -5.31 -27.90
C SER A 73 -4.20 -6.44 -26.97
N PHE A 74 -3.30 -7.39 -26.81
CA PHE A 74 -3.45 -8.49 -25.86
C PHE A 74 -2.09 -8.77 -25.21
N SER A 75 -2.09 -8.97 -23.90
CA SER A 75 -0.92 -9.36 -23.13
C SER A 75 -1.31 -10.50 -22.19
N ILE A 76 -0.45 -11.49 -22.09
CA ILE A 76 -0.57 -12.58 -21.11
C ILE A 76 0.77 -12.81 -20.43
N ARG A 77 0.71 -13.06 -19.12
CA ARG A 77 1.86 -13.41 -18.31
C ARG A 77 1.45 -14.44 -17.26
N ALA A 78 2.29 -15.41 -17.01
CA ALA A 78 2.13 -16.33 -15.89
C ALA A 78 3.39 -16.33 -15.05
N ASP A 79 3.25 -15.96 -13.79
CA ASP A 79 4.36 -15.89 -12.82
C ASP A 79 4.21 -16.99 -11.77
N GLY A 80 5.32 -17.64 -11.46
CA GLY A 80 5.42 -18.60 -10.37
C GLY A 80 6.53 -18.19 -9.40
N SER A 81 6.32 -18.46 -8.11
CA SER A 81 7.29 -18.15 -7.06
C SER A 81 7.36 -19.29 -6.02
N ASN A 82 8.53 -19.46 -5.40
CA ASN A 82 8.75 -20.48 -4.38
C ASN A 82 8.22 -20.09 -2.99
N TYR A 83 7.81 -18.85 -2.78
CA TYR A 83 7.40 -18.38 -1.44
C TYR A 83 5.89 -18.10 -1.28
N VAL A 84 5.12 -18.11 -2.37
CA VAL A 84 3.69 -17.77 -2.30
C VAL A 84 2.88 -18.89 -1.67
N THR A 85 3.11 -20.15 -2.09
CA THR A 85 2.36 -21.30 -1.59
C THR A 85 3.09 -22.60 -1.87
N ASP A 86 2.82 -23.63 -1.04
CA ASP A 86 3.25 -25.00 -1.28
C ASP A 86 2.30 -25.74 -2.24
N ASP A 87 1.06 -25.26 -2.38
CA ASP A 87 0.09 -25.82 -3.32
C ASP A 87 0.46 -25.47 -4.77
N LYS A 88 0.70 -26.51 -5.58
CA LYS A 88 1.08 -26.35 -6.99
C LYS A 88 0.02 -25.65 -7.82
N SER A 89 -1.26 -25.80 -7.47
CA SER A 89 -2.39 -25.18 -8.19
C SER A 89 -2.50 -23.67 -7.95
N LEU A 90 -2.06 -23.19 -6.80
CA LEU A 90 -2.10 -21.79 -6.39
C LEU A 90 -0.76 -21.05 -6.64
N ARG A 91 0.29 -21.78 -7.03
CA ARG A 91 1.63 -21.23 -7.24
C ARG A 91 1.71 -20.28 -8.44
N TRP A 92 0.93 -20.56 -9.47
CA TRP A 92 0.92 -19.79 -10.71
C TRP A 92 -0.20 -18.75 -10.69
N SER A 93 0.16 -17.51 -11.02
CA SER A 93 -0.83 -16.44 -11.22
C SER A 93 -0.85 -16.07 -12.71
N PRO A 94 -1.86 -16.55 -13.47
CA PRO A 94 -2.07 -16.11 -14.83
C PRO A 94 -2.63 -14.68 -14.83
N MET A 95 -1.91 -13.77 -15.42
CA MET A 95 -2.27 -12.37 -15.60
C MET A 95 -2.50 -12.13 -17.10
N TRP A 96 -3.49 -11.37 -17.45
CA TRP A 96 -3.71 -10.99 -18.83
C TRP A 96 -4.43 -9.65 -18.95
N SER A 97 -4.26 -8.99 -20.07
CA SER A 97 -5.01 -7.79 -20.40
C SER A 97 -5.36 -7.75 -21.88
N ALA A 98 -6.52 -7.21 -22.18
CA ALA A 98 -6.97 -6.89 -23.53
C ALA A 98 -7.31 -5.41 -23.61
N GLY A 99 -6.95 -4.77 -24.70
CA GLY A 99 -7.20 -3.36 -24.95
C GLY A 99 -7.73 -3.10 -26.35
N LEU A 100 -8.67 -2.18 -26.42
CA LEU A 100 -9.18 -1.62 -27.68
C LEU A 100 -8.86 -0.11 -27.71
N LYS A 101 -8.51 0.36 -28.88
CA LYS A 101 -8.22 1.75 -29.16
C LYS A 101 -8.92 2.20 -30.42
N TRP A 102 -9.59 3.34 -30.37
CA TRP A 102 -10.22 3.95 -31.54
C TRP A 102 -9.72 5.39 -31.72
N ASN A 103 -8.97 5.61 -32.78
CA ASN A 103 -8.50 6.94 -33.18
C ASN A 103 -9.60 7.64 -33.96
N MET A 104 -10.53 8.24 -33.26
CA MET A 104 -11.72 8.90 -33.85
C MET A 104 -11.33 10.07 -34.76
N SER A 105 -10.21 10.76 -34.46
CA SER A 105 -9.70 11.84 -35.32
C SER A 105 -9.35 11.42 -36.74
N ASN A 106 -9.16 10.11 -36.98
CA ASN A 106 -8.87 9.57 -38.32
C ASN A 106 -10.12 9.14 -39.08
N GLU A 107 -11.30 9.39 -38.53
CA GLU A 107 -12.57 9.04 -39.16
C GLU A 107 -13.12 10.18 -40.04
N SER A 108 -13.78 9.83 -41.13
CA SER A 108 -14.32 10.80 -42.09
C SER A 108 -15.35 11.77 -41.48
N PHE A 109 -16.08 11.34 -40.44
CA PHE A 109 -17.07 12.21 -39.79
C PHE A 109 -16.43 13.33 -38.96
N LEU A 110 -15.13 13.23 -38.59
CA LEU A 110 -14.39 14.29 -37.90
C LEU A 110 -13.52 15.11 -38.86
N GLU A 111 -13.50 14.82 -40.15
CA GLU A 111 -12.71 15.57 -41.14
C GLU A 111 -13.05 17.05 -41.12
N ALA A 112 -14.34 17.40 -41.01
CA ALA A 112 -14.77 18.82 -40.92
C ALA A 112 -14.25 19.53 -39.67
N ALA A 113 -13.92 18.80 -38.61
CA ALA A 113 -13.38 19.31 -37.35
C ALA A 113 -11.84 19.31 -37.31
N SER A 114 -11.16 18.79 -38.33
CA SER A 114 -9.68 18.66 -38.39
C SER A 114 -8.91 20.00 -38.26
N SER A 115 -9.59 21.11 -38.49
CA SER A 115 -9.00 22.44 -38.29
C SER A 115 -8.71 22.79 -36.82
N TRP A 116 -9.43 22.16 -35.88
CA TRP A 116 -9.31 22.42 -34.45
C TRP A 116 -9.17 21.15 -33.57
N VAL A 117 -9.54 19.96 -34.08
CA VAL A 117 -9.33 18.66 -33.44
C VAL A 117 -8.06 18.03 -34.01
N ASP A 118 -6.98 18.00 -33.23
CA ASP A 118 -5.72 17.38 -33.67
C ASP A 118 -5.72 15.86 -33.36
N ARG A 119 -6.30 15.49 -32.23
CA ARG A 119 -6.40 14.10 -31.80
C ARG A 119 -7.63 13.90 -30.93
N LEU A 120 -8.32 12.81 -31.19
CA LEU A 120 -9.37 12.29 -30.34
C LEU A 120 -9.31 10.77 -30.38
N THR A 121 -9.00 10.16 -29.23
CA THR A 121 -8.80 8.71 -29.11
C THR A 121 -9.58 8.16 -27.93
N LEU A 122 -10.41 7.14 -28.18
CA LEU A 122 -11.08 6.35 -27.14
C LEU A 122 -10.27 5.10 -26.85
N ARG A 123 -10.10 4.77 -25.56
CA ARG A 123 -9.43 3.55 -25.10
C ARG A 123 -10.33 2.80 -24.13
N LEU A 124 -10.36 1.49 -24.28
CA LEU A 124 -10.98 0.56 -23.36
C LEU A 124 -9.99 -0.55 -23.05
N THR A 125 -9.73 -0.81 -21.78
CA THR A 125 -8.89 -1.93 -21.36
C THR A 125 -9.56 -2.71 -20.25
N TYR A 126 -9.37 -4.03 -20.30
CA TYR A 126 -9.74 -4.93 -19.22
C TYR A 126 -8.61 -5.93 -18.99
N GLY A 127 -8.32 -6.23 -17.73
CA GLY A 127 -7.28 -7.18 -17.41
C GLY A 127 -7.25 -7.59 -15.95
N ILE A 128 -6.43 -8.60 -15.68
CA ILE A 128 -6.17 -9.15 -14.35
C ILE A 128 -4.67 -9.03 -14.08
N ASN A 129 -4.33 -8.40 -12.97
CA ASN A 129 -2.96 -8.34 -12.45
C ASN A 129 -2.86 -9.11 -11.13
N GLY A 130 -1.75 -9.80 -10.93
CA GLY A 130 -1.44 -10.50 -9.69
C GLY A 130 -0.40 -9.75 -8.86
N ASN A 131 -0.49 -9.88 -7.54
CA ASN A 131 0.51 -9.42 -6.59
C ASN A 131 0.82 -10.51 -5.56
N ALA A 132 2.10 -10.72 -5.28
CA ALA A 132 2.55 -11.66 -4.26
C ALA A 132 2.97 -10.89 -3.01
N GLU A 133 2.23 -11.08 -1.93
CA GLU A 133 2.56 -10.50 -0.62
C GLU A 133 3.72 -11.27 0.03
N LYS A 134 4.77 -10.55 0.43
CA LYS A 134 5.98 -11.14 1.02
C LYS A 134 5.99 -11.18 2.55
N SER A 135 5.03 -10.55 3.19
CA SER A 135 4.98 -10.44 4.66
C SER A 135 4.37 -11.67 5.34
N THR A 136 3.86 -12.63 4.57
CA THR A 136 3.28 -13.86 5.10
C THR A 136 3.92 -15.08 4.45
N SER A 137 3.83 -16.23 5.11
CA SER A 137 4.44 -17.49 4.66
C SER A 137 3.39 -18.59 4.57
N PRO A 138 3.48 -19.48 3.58
CA PRO A 138 2.67 -20.70 3.57
C PRO A 138 3.09 -21.67 4.69
N GLN A 139 4.32 -21.56 5.18
CA GLN A 139 4.89 -22.43 6.21
C GLN A 139 4.87 -21.79 7.59
N THR A 140 4.74 -22.61 8.61
CA THR A 140 4.85 -22.18 10.01
C THR A 140 6.29 -21.75 10.31
N LEU A 141 6.44 -20.56 10.86
CA LEU A 141 7.74 -20.01 11.27
C LEU A 141 7.90 -20.19 12.78
N ILE A 142 9.09 -20.67 13.17
CA ILE A 142 9.48 -20.81 14.57
C ILE A 142 10.72 -19.97 14.85
N SER A 143 10.80 -19.41 16.05
CA SER A 143 12.00 -18.77 16.58
C SER A 143 12.51 -19.60 17.76
N THR A 144 13.80 -19.88 17.77
CA THR A 144 14.46 -20.58 18.87
C THR A 144 15.37 -19.62 19.62
N SER A 145 15.20 -19.54 20.92
CA SER A 145 16.03 -18.71 21.82
C SER A 145 16.44 -19.47 23.06
N ALA A 146 17.57 -19.12 23.64
CA ALA A 146 17.99 -19.67 24.92
C ALA A 146 17.06 -19.15 26.03
N ASN A 147 16.54 -20.05 26.83
CA ASN A 147 15.82 -19.68 28.04
C ASN A 147 16.84 -19.41 29.17
N VAL A 148 16.82 -18.19 29.67
CA VAL A 148 17.79 -17.73 30.68
C VAL A 148 17.64 -18.47 32.02
N THR A 149 16.42 -18.99 32.30
CA THR A 149 16.11 -19.66 33.56
C THR A 149 16.51 -21.14 33.53
N THR A 150 16.31 -21.81 32.40
CA THR A 150 16.54 -23.28 32.29
C THR A 150 17.87 -23.60 31.61
N GLY A 151 18.55 -22.64 30.98
CA GLY A 151 19.77 -22.86 30.19
C GLY A 151 19.56 -23.66 28.91
N THR A 152 18.32 -23.98 28.56
CA THR A 152 17.97 -24.79 27.39
C THR A 152 17.41 -23.91 26.27
N ASN A 153 17.48 -24.39 25.02
CA ASN A 153 16.83 -23.72 23.90
C ASN A 153 15.32 -23.99 23.93
N VAL A 154 14.54 -22.93 23.81
CA VAL A 154 13.08 -22.96 23.70
C VAL A 154 12.67 -22.47 22.32
N SER A 155 11.88 -23.27 21.62
CA SER A 155 11.30 -22.89 20.33
C SER A 155 9.89 -22.37 20.52
N ARG A 156 9.59 -21.24 19.91
CA ARG A 156 8.27 -20.60 19.91
C ARG A 156 7.79 -20.42 18.47
N VAL A 157 6.54 -20.74 18.21
CA VAL A 157 5.89 -20.41 16.94
C VAL A 157 5.73 -18.88 16.88
N THR A 158 6.30 -18.25 15.86
CA THR A 158 6.21 -16.79 15.62
C THR A 158 5.11 -16.46 14.61
N SER A 159 4.85 -17.36 13.67
CA SER A 159 3.76 -17.23 12.70
C SER A 159 3.29 -18.60 12.27
N TYR A 160 1.98 -18.80 12.26
CA TYR A 160 1.41 -20.01 11.67
C TYR A 160 1.35 -19.84 10.15
N GLY A 161 1.71 -20.88 9.42
CA GLY A 161 1.64 -20.89 7.97
C GLY A 161 0.20 -20.87 7.47
N ASN A 162 0.02 -20.27 6.30
CA ASN A 162 -1.22 -20.38 5.55
C ASN A 162 -0.99 -21.24 4.30
N PRO A 163 -1.27 -22.56 4.35
CA PRO A 163 -1.05 -23.44 3.20
C PRO A 163 -1.93 -23.11 1.99
N LEU A 164 -3.02 -22.36 2.20
CA LEU A 164 -3.92 -21.87 1.15
C LEU A 164 -3.58 -20.45 0.70
N LEU A 165 -2.39 -19.95 1.08
CA LEU A 165 -1.92 -18.66 0.61
C LEU A 165 -1.87 -18.65 -0.91
N ARG A 166 -2.40 -17.60 -1.50
CA ARG A 166 -2.44 -17.40 -2.95
C ARG A 166 -2.14 -15.96 -3.34
N TRP A 167 -1.87 -15.74 -4.61
CA TRP A 167 -1.70 -14.41 -5.17
C TRP A 167 -2.95 -13.55 -4.94
N GLU A 168 -2.72 -12.29 -4.64
CA GLU A 168 -3.76 -11.27 -4.74
C GLU A 168 -4.03 -10.99 -6.21
N GLU A 169 -5.29 -10.83 -6.59
CA GLU A 169 -5.70 -10.58 -7.97
C GLU A 169 -6.41 -9.23 -8.05
N THR A 170 -6.07 -8.42 -9.04
CA THR A 170 -6.76 -7.15 -9.30
C THR A 170 -7.36 -7.15 -10.70
N TYR A 171 -8.67 -7.14 -10.77
CA TYR A 171 -9.47 -7.02 -11.97
C TYR A 171 -9.67 -5.54 -12.29
N THR A 172 -9.13 -5.08 -13.39
CA THR A 172 -9.16 -3.67 -13.78
C THR A 172 -9.90 -3.47 -15.08
N THR A 173 -10.93 -2.61 -15.06
CA THR A 173 -11.53 -2.03 -16.25
C THR A 173 -11.14 -0.56 -16.30
N ASN A 174 -10.65 -0.09 -17.45
CA ASN A 174 -10.32 1.31 -17.67
C ASN A 174 -10.92 1.79 -18.99
N VAL A 175 -11.58 2.96 -18.95
CA VAL A 175 -12.08 3.68 -20.13
C VAL A 175 -11.43 5.06 -20.13
N GLY A 176 -10.78 5.40 -21.23
CA GLY A 176 -10.06 6.66 -21.34
C GLY A 176 -10.32 7.37 -22.66
N VAL A 177 -10.34 8.69 -22.62
CA VAL A 177 -10.37 9.56 -23.79
C VAL A 177 -9.14 10.45 -23.74
N ASP A 178 -8.31 10.36 -24.79
CA ASP A 178 -7.20 11.29 -25.04
C ASP A 178 -7.62 12.27 -26.10
N PHE A 179 -7.35 13.55 -25.87
CA PHE A 179 -7.70 14.60 -26.82
C PHE A 179 -6.58 15.64 -26.97
N SER A 180 -6.57 16.28 -28.12
CA SER A 180 -5.73 17.44 -28.39
C SER A 180 -6.44 18.35 -29.39
N PHE A 181 -6.43 19.65 -29.11
CA PHE A 181 -7.12 20.68 -29.85
C PHE A 181 -6.22 21.87 -30.14
N PHE A 182 -6.56 22.60 -31.21
CA PHE A 182 -5.97 23.89 -31.60
C PHE A 182 -4.44 23.79 -31.79
N LYS A 183 -3.97 22.81 -32.55
CA LYS A 183 -2.54 22.55 -32.83
C LYS A 183 -1.77 22.26 -31.53
N ASN A 184 -2.32 21.40 -30.70
CA ASN A 184 -1.82 21.04 -29.38
C ASN A 184 -1.77 22.20 -28.36
N ALA A 185 -2.46 23.32 -28.59
CA ALA A 185 -2.55 24.38 -27.61
C ALA A 185 -3.30 23.92 -26.34
N LEU A 186 -4.26 23.00 -26.49
CA LEU A 186 -4.97 22.33 -25.40
C LEU A 186 -4.92 20.82 -25.64
N SER A 187 -4.40 20.07 -24.68
CA SER A 187 -4.39 18.61 -24.71
C SER A 187 -4.72 18.04 -23.34
N GLY A 188 -5.18 16.79 -23.33
CA GLY A 188 -5.47 16.15 -22.07
C GLY A 188 -5.96 14.73 -22.21
N LYS A 189 -6.28 14.15 -21.07
CA LYS A 189 -6.93 12.84 -20.95
C LYS A 189 -7.92 12.83 -19.80
N VAL A 190 -8.98 12.07 -19.99
CA VAL A 190 -9.94 11.72 -18.93
C VAL A 190 -10.01 10.22 -18.87
N GLU A 191 -9.87 9.66 -17.69
CA GLU A 191 -9.91 8.22 -17.47
C GLU A 191 -10.89 7.89 -16.35
N TYR A 192 -11.68 6.85 -16.56
CA TYR A 192 -12.48 6.19 -15.53
C TYR A 192 -11.95 4.79 -15.34
N TYR A 193 -11.76 4.39 -14.08
CA TYR A 193 -11.36 3.04 -13.76
C TYR A 193 -12.28 2.39 -12.70
N ASN A 194 -12.38 1.07 -12.81
CA ASN A 194 -12.98 0.20 -11.81
C ASN A 194 -12.01 -0.95 -11.54
N ARG A 195 -11.47 -1.01 -10.32
CA ARG A 195 -10.46 -1.99 -9.89
C ARG A 195 -11.01 -2.78 -8.72
N LEU A 196 -11.24 -4.08 -8.92
CA LEU A 196 -11.65 -5.02 -7.88
C LEU A 196 -10.45 -5.90 -7.50
N GLY A 197 -9.87 -5.64 -6.34
CA GLY A 197 -8.89 -6.51 -5.72
C GLY A 197 -9.58 -7.66 -5.03
N LYS A 198 -9.18 -8.90 -5.35
CA LYS A 198 -9.64 -10.12 -4.72
C LYS A 198 -8.51 -10.83 -4.01
N TYR A 199 -8.86 -11.61 -3.00
CA TYR A 199 -7.90 -12.37 -2.19
C TYR A 199 -6.84 -11.48 -1.51
N ILE A 200 -7.19 -10.23 -1.23
CA ILE A 200 -6.32 -9.28 -0.54
C ILE A 200 -6.02 -9.81 0.85
N ILE A 201 -4.74 -9.80 1.20
CA ILE A 201 -4.28 -10.32 2.49
C ILE A 201 -4.62 -9.31 3.58
N GLY A 202 -5.35 -9.77 4.58
CA GLY A 202 -5.73 -9.00 5.75
C GLY A 202 -5.41 -9.74 7.05
N THR A 203 -5.35 -8.99 8.13
CA THR A 203 -5.17 -9.51 9.48
C THR A 203 -6.50 -10.00 10.04
N VAL A 204 -6.51 -11.21 10.53
CA VAL A 204 -7.68 -11.88 11.11
C VAL A 204 -7.36 -12.30 12.54
N THR A 205 -8.29 -12.01 13.46
CA THR A 205 -8.21 -12.53 14.84
C THR A 205 -8.54 -14.01 14.85
N VAL A 206 -7.65 -14.79 15.41
CA VAL A 206 -7.83 -16.23 15.56
C VAL A 206 -7.94 -16.62 17.05
N PRO A 207 -8.62 -17.73 17.39
CA PRO A 207 -8.68 -18.20 18.77
C PRO A 207 -7.28 -18.41 19.34
N SER A 208 -7.05 -17.95 20.58
CA SER A 208 -5.74 -18.01 21.23
C SER A 208 -5.23 -19.44 21.49
N VAL A 209 -6.09 -20.45 21.38
CA VAL A 209 -5.70 -21.88 21.43
C VAL A 209 -4.73 -22.26 20.30
N TYR A 210 -4.69 -21.48 19.20
CA TYR A 210 -3.72 -21.66 18.14
C TYR A 210 -2.33 -21.06 18.47
N GLY A 211 -2.15 -20.46 19.66
CA GLY A 211 -0.88 -19.89 20.11
C GLY A 211 -0.54 -18.51 19.50
N SER A 212 -1.35 -18.02 18.59
CA SER A 212 -1.32 -16.65 18.07
C SER A 212 -2.68 -16.00 18.23
N LYS A 213 -2.72 -14.68 18.42
CA LYS A 213 -3.98 -13.93 18.48
C LYS A 213 -4.45 -13.46 17.11
N GLU A 214 -3.52 -13.38 16.16
CA GLU A 214 -3.75 -12.81 14.83
C GLU A 214 -2.96 -13.59 13.79
N GLN A 215 -3.55 -13.71 12.62
CA GLN A 215 -2.93 -14.36 11.46
C GLN A 215 -3.34 -13.66 10.17
N ARG A 216 -2.49 -13.72 9.15
CA ARG A 216 -2.75 -13.12 7.85
C ARG A 216 -3.30 -14.14 6.87
N PHE A 217 -4.43 -13.82 6.27
CA PHE A 217 -5.11 -14.66 5.28
C PHE A 217 -5.49 -13.82 4.05
N ASN A 218 -5.74 -14.48 2.93
CA ASN A 218 -6.43 -13.90 1.79
C ASN A 218 -7.90 -13.61 2.18
N ASN A 219 -8.15 -12.49 2.85
CA ASN A 219 -9.37 -12.24 3.63
C ASN A 219 -10.34 -11.25 2.97
N ALA A 220 -9.89 -10.38 2.07
CA ALA A 220 -10.69 -9.24 1.63
C ALA A 220 -10.88 -9.16 0.11
N GLU A 221 -12.02 -8.58 -0.27
CA GLU A 221 -12.23 -7.99 -1.58
C GLU A 221 -12.36 -6.47 -1.44
N ILE A 222 -11.56 -5.73 -2.22
CA ILE A 222 -11.49 -4.26 -2.13
C ILE A 222 -11.78 -3.65 -3.49
N LEU A 223 -12.76 -2.77 -3.53
CA LEU A 223 -13.17 -2.06 -4.73
C LEU A 223 -12.65 -0.63 -4.72
N ASN A 224 -12.00 -0.24 -5.82
CA ASN A 224 -11.59 1.12 -6.12
C ASN A 224 -12.26 1.57 -7.41
N ARG A 225 -12.94 2.72 -7.39
CA ARG A 225 -13.51 3.36 -8.57
C ARG A 225 -13.08 4.81 -8.57
N GLY A 226 -12.63 5.28 -9.73
CA GLY A 226 -12.15 6.65 -9.79
C GLY A 226 -12.19 7.26 -11.16
N VAL A 227 -12.01 8.57 -11.17
CA VAL A 227 -11.84 9.39 -12.35
C VAL A 227 -10.54 10.14 -12.24
N GLU A 228 -9.78 10.16 -13.32
CA GLU A 228 -8.55 10.92 -13.45
C GLU A 228 -8.66 11.88 -14.64
N LEU A 229 -8.24 13.12 -14.41
CA LEU A 229 -8.18 14.18 -15.42
C LEU A 229 -6.75 14.71 -15.48
N GLU A 230 -6.22 14.84 -16.67
CA GLU A 230 -5.02 15.61 -16.96
C GLU A 230 -5.36 16.59 -18.09
N LEU A 231 -5.06 17.86 -17.90
CA LEU A 231 -5.31 18.93 -18.86
C LEU A 231 -4.08 19.79 -18.97
N THR A 232 -3.53 19.91 -20.18
CA THR A 232 -2.35 20.76 -20.48
C THR A 232 -2.74 21.82 -21.47
N GLY A 233 -2.55 23.07 -21.07
CA GLY A 233 -2.63 24.24 -21.94
C GLY A 233 -1.23 24.78 -22.23
N GLN A 234 -0.92 25.06 -23.49
CA GLN A 234 0.36 25.64 -23.86
C GLN A 234 0.20 26.73 -24.96
N GLY A 235 1.02 27.74 -24.85
CA GLY A 235 0.98 28.85 -25.80
C GLY A 235 2.12 29.80 -25.63
N GLN A 236 2.18 30.75 -26.55
CA GLN A 236 3.18 31.84 -26.54
C GLN A 236 2.49 33.18 -26.53
N VAL A 237 2.86 34.04 -25.58
CA VAL A 237 2.54 35.49 -25.63
C VAL A 237 3.52 36.17 -26.59
N ARG A 238 3.09 36.25 -27.84
CA ARG A 238 3.98 36.69 -28.95
C ARG A 238 4.58 38.10 -28.77
N SER A 239 3.84 39.03 -28.15
CA SER A 239 4.28 40.40 -27.91
C SER A 239 5.57 40.53 -27.11
N ILE A 240 5.81 39.60 -26.20
CA ILE A 240 6.99 39.58 -25.31
C ILE A 240 7.87 38.34 -25.49
N GLY A 241 7.45 37.38 -26.32
CA GLY A 241 8.16 36.11 -26.53
C GLY A 241 8.13 35.14 -25.33
N LEU A 242 7.10 35.24 -24.47
CA LEU A 242 6.94 34.36 -23.31
C LEU A 242 6.20 33.09 -23.71
N ASN A 243 6.82 31.95 -23.52
CA ASN A 243 6.18 30.63 -23.64
C ASN A 243 5.61 30.22 -22.29
N ILE A 244 4.39 29.72 -22.30
CA ILE A 244 3.66 29.24 -21.10
C ILE A 244 3.18 27.83 -21.36
N SER A 245 3.40 26.95 -20.40
CA SER A 245 2.77 25.63 -20.36
C SER A 245 2.21 25.39 -18.95
N SER A 246 0.94 25.03 -18.86
CA SER A 246 0.24 24.79 -17.60
C SER A 246 -0.46 23.44 -17.67
N THR A 247 -0.16 22.56 -16.73
CA THR A 247 -0.79 21.24 -16.60
C THR A 247 -1.53 21.15 -15.29
N VAL A 248 -2.81 20.81 -15.36
CA VAL A 248 -3.67 20.50 -14.21
C VAL A 248 -3.93 19.01 -14.19
N THR A 249 -3.73 18.39 -13.04
CA THR A 249 -4.12 17.00 -12.78
C THR A 249 -5.13 16.96 -11.66
N PHE A 250 -6.13 16.11 -11.80
CA PHE A 250 -7.11 15.83 -10.77
C PHE A 250 -7.42 14.34 -10.74
N ALA A 251 -7.44 13.75 -9.56
CA ALA A 251 -7.87 12.37 -9.39
C ALA A 251 -8.85 12.27 -8.22
N TYR A 252 -9.89 11.48 -8.40
CA TYR A 252 -10.82 11.11 -7.36
C TYR A 252 -10.97 9.60 -7.31
N ASN A 253 -10.75 9.00 -6.14
CA ASN A 253 -10.87 7.56 -5.92
C ASN A 253 -11.85 7.28 -4.77
N LYS A 254 -12.86 6.46 -5.03
CA LYS A 254 -13.74 5.89 -4.02
C LYS A 254 -13.31 4.46 -3.71
N ASN A 255 -12.72 4.28 -2.53
CA ASN A 255 -12.30 2.98 -2.03
C ASN A 255 -13.39 2.38 -1.11
N LYS A 256 -13.59 1.07 -1.20
CA LYS A 256 -14.51 0.33 -0.33
C LYS A 256 -14.07 -1.12 -0.17
N VAL A 257 -13.98 -1.60 1.06
CA VAL A 257 -13.92 -3.03 1.36
C VAL A 257 -15.29 -3.62 1.03
N GLN A 258 -15.35 -4.44 0.00
CA GLN A 258 -16.61 -4.97 -0.53
C GLN A 258 -17.06 -6.20 0.23
N LYS A 259 -16.10 -7.04 0.64
CA LYS A 259 -16.35 -8.30 1.32
C LYS A 259 -15.19 -8.68 2.22
N LEU A 260 -15.50 -9.26 3.37
CA LEU A 260 -14.55 -9.98 4.23
C LEU A 260 -15.01 -11.42 4.36
N PHE A 261 -14.05 -12.35 4.28
CA PHE A 261 -14.34 -13.78 4.51
C PHE A 261 -14.35 -14.13 6.00
N TYR A 262 -13.55 -13.41 6.79
CA TYR A 262 -13.47 -13.57 8.25
C TYR A 262 -13.62 -12.19 8.92
N PRO A 263 -14.84 -11.74 9.17
CA PRO A 263 -15.09 -10.45 9.82
C PRO A 263 -15.00 -10.64 11.34
N SER A 264 -13.82 -10.47 11.93
CA SER A 264 -13.66 -10.56 13.38
C SER A 264 -12.75 -9.46 13.89
N LEU A 265 -13.32 -8.30 14.15
CA LEU A 265 -12.61 -7.17 14.75
C LEU A 265 -13.33 -6.71 16.03
N TYR A 266 -12.55 -6.33 17.01
CA TYR A 266 -12.97 -5.67 18.22
C TYR A 266 -12.57 -4.20 18.21
N CYS A 267 -13.18 -3.37 19.06
CA CYS A 267 -12.93 -1.94 19.13
C CYS A 267 -11.43 -1.59 19.25
N HIS A 268 -10.65 -2.35 20.03
CA HIS A 268 -9.21 -2.08 20.18
C HIS A 268 -8.42 -2.23 18.88
N GLN A 269 -8.88 -3.06 17.93
CA GLN A 269 -8.22 -3.27 16.63
C GLN A 269 -8.54 -2.13 15.65
N LEU A 270 -9.64 -1.40 15.86
CA LEU A 270 -10.01 -0.26 15.01
C LEU A 270 -9.03 0.91 15.12
N ALA A 271 -8.29 1.01 16.21
CA ALA A 271 -7.21 1.99 16.31
C ALA A 271 -6.14 1.77 15.23
N TYR A 272 -5.89 0.51 14.89
CA TYR A 272 -4.90 0.10 13.87
C TYR A 272 -5.46 0.12 12.45
N ALA A 273 -6.79 0.10 12.26
CA ALA A 273 -7.44 0.13 10.96
C ALA A 273 -7.20 1.44 10.19
N SER A 274 -6.82 2.51 10.89
CA SER A 274 -6.45 3.79 10.28
C SER A 274 -5.14 3.74 9.49
N ASP A 275 -4.27 2.76 9.76
CA ASP A 275 -3.08 2.47 8.97
C ASP A 275 -3.39 1.31 8.00
N PRO A 276 -3.43 1.59 6.66
CA PRO A 276 -3.73 0.58 5.66
C PRO A 276 -2.77 -0.62 5.68
N SER A 277 -1.52 -0.42 6.11
CA SER A 277 -0.48 -1.46 6.11
C SER A 277 -0.73 -2.56 7.14
N ASN A 278 -1.50 -2.28 8.18
CA ASN A 278 -1.84 -3.25 9.21
C ASN A 278 -2.83 -4.34 8.73
N GLY A 279 -3.54 -4.10 7.61
CA GLY A 279 -4.45 -5.08 7.01
C GLY A 279 -5.72 -5.35 7.82
N TYR A 280 -6.12 -4.44 8.73
CA TYR A 280 -7.41 -4.50 9.42
C TYR A 280 -8.46 -3.84 8.55
N PHE A 281 -9.28 -4.65 7.92
CA PHE A 281 -10.33 -4.20 7.02
C PHE A 281 -11.71 -4.30 7.68
N ILE A 282 -12.59 -3.38 7.30
CA ILE A 282 -13.97 -3.33 7.78
C ILE A 282 -14.89 -3.31 6.58
N GLU A 283 -15.76 -4.32 6.49
CA GLU A 283 -16.69 -4.45 5.38
C GLU A 283 -17.60 -3.22 5.27
N GLY A 284 -17.76 -2.74 4.04
CA GLY A 284 -18.55 -1.55 3.75
C GLY A 284 -17.83 -0.22 3.95
N LYS A 285 -16.62 -0.20 4.53
CA LYS A 285 -15.83 1.01 4.79
C LYS A 285 -14.60 1.06 3.89
N PRO A 286 -13.99 2.25 3.71
CA PRO A 286 -12.73 2.34 2.98
C PRO A 286 -11.57 1.75 3.79
N VAL A 287 -10.49 1.40 3.09
CA VAL A 287 -9.20 1.08 3.71
C VAL A 287 -8.66 2.33 4.42
N GLY A 288 -8.03 2.16 5.57
CA GLY A 288 -7.57 3.28 6.39
C GLY A 288 -8.71 3.99 7.12
N ALA A 289 -9.78 3.27 7.45
CA ALA A 289 -10.94 3.83 8.16
C ALA A 289 -10.55 4.30 9.57
N VAL A 290 -10.95 5.53 9.91
CA VAL A 290 -10.73 6.14 11.22
C VAL A 290 -11.96 5.97 12.06
N TYR A 291 -11.79 5.46 13.27
CA TYR A 291 -12.85 5.31 14.26
C TYR A 291 -12.49 6.02 15.55
N SER A 292 -13.48 6.53 16.23
CA SER A 292 -13.36 7.22 17.52
C SER A 292 -14.56 6.97 18.39
N TYR A 293 -14.38 7.16 19.68
CA TYR A 293 -15.48 7.40 20.59
C TYR A 293 -15.81 8.90 20.62
N ASP A 294 -17.03 9.25 21.03
CA ASP A 294 -17.38 10.64 21.26
C ASP A 294 -16.94 11.08 22.66
N TYR A 295 -16.38 12.28 22.77
CA TYR A 295 -15.88 12.81 24.05
C TYR A 295 -17.05 13.35 24.89
N ALA A 296 -17.22 12.82 26.10
CA ALA A 296 -18.29 13.19 27.02
C ALA A 296 -17.87 14.14 28.16
N GLY A 297 -16.61 14.61 28.15
CA GLY A 297 -16.09 15.53 29.17
C GLY A 297 -15.19 14.84 30.21
N VAL A 298 -14.80 15.62 31.21
CA VAL A 298 -14.04 15.13 32.39
C VAL A 298 -14.92 15.29 33.62
N ARG A 299 -15.07 14.25 34.42
CA ARG A 299 -15.75 14.26 35.70
C ARG A 299 -14.82 13.66 36.76
N ASP A 300 -14.68 14.35 37.88
CA ASP A 300 -13.77 13.95 38.97
C ASP A 300 -12.34 13.65 38.50
N GLY A 301 -11.85 14.41 37.52
CA GLY A 301 -10.52 14.22 36.94
C GLY A 301 -10.38 13.04 35.96
N VAL A 302 -11.47 12.30 35.69
CA VAL A 302 -11.48 11.15 34.78
C VAL A 302 -12.14 11.52 33.44
N PRO A 303 -11.51 11.28 32.29
CA PRO A 303 -12.13 11.44 30.99
C PRO A 303 -13.27 10.44 30.78
N HIS A 304 -14.38 10.92 30.25
CA HIS A 304 -15.53 10.11 29.85
C HIS A 304 -15.72 10.15 28.34
N VAL A 305 -16.19 9.04 27.77
CA VAL A 305 -16.49 8.88 26.36
C VAL A 305 -17.85 8.23 26.18
N LYS A 306 -18.49 8.52 25.05
CA LYS A 306 -19.72 7.87 24.61
C LYS A 306 -19.46 6.89 23.47
N THR A 307 -20.13 5.76 23.56
CA THR A 307 -20.28 4.79 22.48
C THR A 307 -21.52 5.10 21.62
N MET A 308 -21.56 4.57 20.39
CA MET A 308 -22.68 4.83 19.45
C MET A 308 -24.05 4.41 19.98
N ASP A 309 -24.13 3.44 20.88
CA ASP A 309 -25.36 3.02 21.54
C ASP A 309 -25.81 3.93 22.70
N GLY A 310 -25.10 5.04 22.91
CA GLY A 310 -25.41 6.05 23.91
C GLY A 310 -24.89 5.75 25.31
N ASN A 311 -24.23 4.60 25.53
CA ASN A 311 -23.60 4.31 26.81
C ASN A 311 -22.40 5.22 27.06
N GLU A 312 -22.25 5.63 28.31
CA GLU A 312 -21.11 6.44 28.75
C GLU A 312 -20.17 5.56 29.57
N TRP A 313 -18.88 5.70 29.29
CA TRP A 313 -17.82 4.91 29.89
C TRP A 313 -16.72 5.84 30.42
N THR A 314 -16.13 5.50 31.58
CA THR A 314 -14.84 6.09 31.93
C THR A 314 -13.76 5.55 31.01
N PHE A 315 -12.69 6.31 30.81
CA PHE A 315 -11.57 5.86 29.99
C PHE A 315 -10.98 4.54 30.51
N ASN A 316 -10.92 4.36 31.84
CA ASN A 316 -10.43 3.14 32.46
C ASN A 316 -11.32 1.93 32.20
N ASP A 317 -12.61 2.06 32.37
CA ASP A 317 -13.58 0.99 32.12
C ASP A 317 -13.59 0.60 30.65
N LEU A 318 -13.53 1.60 29.75
CA LEU A 318 -13.46 1.34 28.31
C LEU A 318 -12.19 0.56 27.95
N THR A 319 -11.04 0.90 28.55
CA THR A 319 -9.79 0.21 28.30
C THR A 319 -9.84 -1.26 28.67
N LEU A 320 -10.57 -1.61 29.73
CA LEU A 320 -10.81 -2.98 30.16
C LEU A 320 -11.73 -3.74 29.19
N HIS A 321 -12.72 -3.10 28.63
CA HIS A 321 -13.78 -3.71 27.83
C HIS A 321 -13.56 -3.62 26.32
N ASN A 322 -12.68 -2.76 25.82
CA ASN A 322 -12.50 -2.54 24.37
C ASN A 322 -12.10 -3.78 23.57
N ARG A 323 -11.58 -4.83 24.24
CA ARG A 323 -11.24 -6.13 23.63
C ARG A 323 -12.44 -7.05 23.42
N THR A 324 -13.58 -6.70 23.99
CA THR A 324 -14.83 -7.47 23.89
C THR A 324 -15.96 -6.68 23.21
N LEU A 325 -15.81 -5.36 23.11
CA LEU A 325 -16.77 -4.51 22.45
C LEU A 325 -16.73 -4.68 20.93
N GLY A 326 -17.90 -4.79 20.33
CA GLY A 326 -18.07 -4.89 18.88
C GLY A 326 -17.82 -3.55 18.17
N LEU A 327 -17.68 -3.61 16.85
CA LEU A 327 -17.39 -2.44 16.01
C LEU A 327 -18.52 -1.39 16.00
N ASP A 328 -19.73 -1.81 16.30
CA ASP A 328 -20.96 -1.00 16.36
C ASP A 328 -20.93 0.05 17.48
N LYS A 329 -19.94 0.02 18.37
CA LYS A 329 -19.78 0.94 19.49
C LYS A 329 -18.99 2.21 19.16
N MET A 330 -18.31 2.26 18.03
CA MET A 330 -17.45 3.39 17.64
C MET A 330 -18.03 4.18 16.47
N TYR A 331 -17.79 5.49 16.47
CA TYR A 331 -18.15 6.38 15.38
C TYR A 331 -17.14 6.30 14.25
N TYR A 332 -17.62 6.20 13.01
CA TYR A 332 -16.79 6.29 11.83
C TYR A 332 -16.50 7.76 11.49
N GLY A 333 -15.25 8.16 11.54
CA GLY A 333 -14.80 9.54 11.32
C GLY A 333 -14.30 9.84 9.91
N GLY A 334 -14.16 8.83 9.04
CA GLY A 334 -13.63 9.00 7.70
C GLY A 334 -12.47 8.04 7.41
N THR A 335 -11.59 8.41 6.49
CA THR A 335 -10.41 7.61 6.10
C THR A 335 -9.14 8.44 6.13
N THR A 336 -8.00 7.81 6.46
CA THR A 336 -6.67 8.45 6.36
C THR A 336 -6.22 8.62 4.91
N VAL A 337 -6.74 7.80 4.00
CA VAL A 337 -6.42 7.87 2.57
C VAL A 337 -7.26 8.95 1.92
N ALA A 338 -6.63 10.03 1.46
CA ALA A 338 -7.34 11.12 0.80
C ALA A 338 -8.02 10.65 -0.50
N PRO A 339 -9.35 10.80 -0.66
CA PRO A 339 -10.05 10.36 -1.85
C PRO A 339 -9.81 11.24 -3.07
N ALA A 340 -9.40 12.48 -2.89
CA ALA A 340 -9.13 13.41 -3.98
C ALA A 340 -7.71 13.95 -3.91
N SER A 341 -7.06 14.07 -5.07
CA SER A 341 -5.78 14.73 -5.24
C SER A 341 -5.83 15.72 -6.40
N PHE A 342 -5.04 16.77 -6.28
CA PHE A 342 -4.91 17.83 -7.26
C PHE A 342 -3.43 18.15 -7.46
N GLY A 343 -3.04 18.39 -8.70
CA GLY A 343 -1.74 18.88 -9.05
C GLY A 343 -1.85 20.02 -10.06
N TRP A 344 -0.97 21.00 -9.96
CA TRP A 344 -0.86 22.09 -10.91
C TRP A 344 0.62 22.39 -11.15
N ALA A 345 1.07 22.22 -12.40
CA ALA A 345 2.43 22.44 -12.85
C ALA A 345 2.45 23.52 -13.90
N ASN A 346 3.28 24.57 -13.71
CA ASN A 346 3.42 25.66 -14.66
C ASN A 346 4.89 25.82 -15.04
N SER A 347 5.10 26.08 -16.31
CA SER A 347 6.40 26.41 -16.90
C SER A 347 6.29 27.71 -17.67
N PHE A 348 7.15 28.65 -17.34
CA PHE A 348 7.29 29.94 -18.03
C PHE A 348 8.71 30.03 -18.57
N SER A 349 8.83 30.23 -19.87
CA SER A 349 10.15 30.38 -20.54
C SER A 349 10.21 31.69 -21.28
N TRP A 350 11.15 32.57 -20.91
CA TRP A 350 11.31 33.90 -21.47
C TRP A 350 12.78 34.27 -21.61
N LYS A 351 13.24 34.53 -22.84
CA LYS A 351 14.59 35.00 -23.14
C LYS A 351 15.73 34.29 -22.43
N GLY A 352 15.62 32.95 -22.33
CA GLY A 352 16.60 32.07 -21.63
C GLY A 352 16.37 31.90 -20.12
N LEU A 353 15.42 32.61 -19.52
CA LEU A 353 14.97 32.36 -18.15
C LEU A 353 13.85 31.35 -18.14
N ASN A 354 13.91 30.39 -17.23
CA ASN A 354 12.87 29.39 -17.02
C ASN A 354 12.41 29.41 -15.55
N LEU A 355 11.11 29.55 -15.36
CA LEU A 355 10.45 29.45 -14.04
C LEU A 355 9.49 28.29 -14.05
N TYR A 356 9.59 27.42 -13.02
CA TYR A 356 8.68 26.31 -12.79
C TYR A 356 7.98 26.51 -11.45
N VAL A 357 6.65 26.38 -11.46
CA VAL A 357 5.82 26.48 -10.25
C VAL A 357 4.97 25.23 -10.15
N TYR A 358 5.06 24.52 -9.03
CA TYR A 358 4.31 23.29 -8.76
C TYR A 358 3.47 23.46 -7.50
N MET A 359 2.22 23.02 -7.58
CA MET A 359 1.31 22.92 -6.44
C MET A 359 0.70 21.54 -6.42
N THR A 360 0.59 20.94 -5.24
CA THR A 360 -0.09 19.68 -5.04
C THR A 360 -0.98 19.77 -3.80
N GLY A 361 -2.08 19.04 -3.81
CA GLY A 361 -2.99 18.98 -2.68
C GLY A 361 -3.73 17.64 -2.62
N ASN A 362 -3.97 17.17 -1.39
CA ASN A 362 -4.80 16.00 -1.12
C ASN A 362 -5.97 16.43 -0.24
N PHE A 363 -7.18 15.97 -0.57
CA PHE A 363 -8.42 16.43 0.05
C PHE A 363 -9.27 15.25 0.54
N GLY A 364 -9.96 15.47 1.66
CA GLY A 364 -10.92 14.53 2.24
C GLY A 364 -10.29 13.45 3.12
N GLY A 365 -8.96 13.39 3.23
CA GLY A 365 -8.27 12.54 4.21
C GLY A 365 -8.46 13.07 5.64
N LYS A 366 -8.46 12.15 6.61
CA LYS A 366 -8.51 12.44 8.04
C LYS A 366 -7.20 11.99 8.69
N PHE A 367 -6.80 12.68 9.73
CA PHE A 367 -5.67 12.29 10.55
C PHE A 367 -6.03 12.40 12.03
N ARG A 368 -5.35 11.65 12.86
CA ARG A 368 -5.42 11.82 14.30
C ARG A 368 -4.36 12.85 14.70
N ALA A 369 -4.77 13.88 15.42
CA ALA A 369 -3.79 14.79 16.04
C ALA A 369 -2.97 13.99 17.06
N PRO A 370 -1.63 14.11 17.06
CA PRO A 370 -0.83 13.55 18.12
C PRO A 370 -1.26 14.20 19.44
N THR A 371 -1.52 13.36 20.44
CA THR A 371 -1.69 13.86 21.82
C THR A 371 -0.32 14.35 22.31
N ALA A 372 -0.28 15.53 22.93
CA ALA A 372 0.93 15.95 23.60
C ALA A 372 1.27 14.89 24.68
N GLU A 373 2.45 14.31 24.58
CA GLU A 373 2.97 13.49 25.66
C GLU A 373 3.21 14.41 26.86
N SER A 374 2.50 14.10 27.96
CA SER A 374 2.65 14.77 29.24
C SER A 374 3.87 14.23 29.99
#